data_1a84af553e291ebb1703c5afda0b5470
#
_entry.id   1a84af553e291ebb1703c5afda0b5470
#
_cell.length_a   1.000
_cell.length_b   1.000
_cell.length_c   1.000
_cell.angle_alpha   90.00
_cell.angle_beta   90.00
_cell.angle_gamma   90.00
#
_symmetry.space_group_name_H-M   'P 1'
#
loop_
_entity.id
_entity.type
_entity.pdbx_description
1 polymer ?
#
loop_
_entity_poly.entity_id
_entity_poly.type
_entity_poly.pdbx_seq_one_letter_code
_entity_poly.pdbx_strand_id
1 'polypeptide(L)'
;MPNLYTQLYRRHGKPDGITRRDMLQRSLGAAAALLMSDSLLSAQREAHGRVIIVGGGFSGLAAAYELSKAGYDVTVAEARNRVGGRVITFSDLVAGKTVEGGGELIGSNHPAWVGYAKQFGLKFLDATEEDLEAPVVLGGKRLTSDESDALWGEMEKAFNTIVTDAAK
;
A
#
# COMPACT_ATOMS: atom_id res chain seq x y z
N MET A 1 -2.58 -28.16 -3.09
CA MET A 1 -2.24 -27.24 -1.99
C MET A 1 -3.00 -25.97 -2.19
N PRO A 2 -3.62 -25.36 -1.17
CA PRO A 2 -4.23 -24.03 -1.34
C PRO A 2 -3.14 -23.03 -1.74
N ASN A 3 -3.42 -22.17 -2.71
CA ASN A 3 -2.48 -21.18 -3.16
C ASN A 3 -2.19 -20.16 -2.04
N LEU A 4 -1.06 -19.46 -2.14
CA LEU A 4 -0.60 -18.49 -1.16
C LEU A 4 -1.69 -17.43 -0.85
N TYR A 5 -2.41 -16.96 -1.87
CA TYR A 5 -3.52 -16.01 -1.70
C TYR A 5 -4.61 -16.55 -0.77
N THR A 6 -5.01 -17.81 -0.93
CA THR A 6 -6.04 -18.44 -0.07
C THR A 6 -5.56 -18.59 1.37
N GLN A 7 -4.27 -18.87 1.58
CA GLN A 7 -3.68 -18.93 2.92
C GLN A 7 -3.62 -17.55 3.57
N LEU A 8 -3.17 -16.53 2.84
CA LEU A 8 -3.11 -15.16 3.31
C LEU A 8 -4.51 -14.59 3.61
N TYR A 9 -5.48 -14.87 2.73
CA TYR A 9 -6.87 -14.46 2.94
C TYR A 9 -7.49 -15.10 4.18
N ARG A 10 -7.23 -16.39 4.44
CA ARG A 10 -7.71 -17.08 5.64
C ARG A 10 -7.10 -16.53 6.92
N ARG A 11 -5.83 -16.11 6.87
CA ARG A 11 -5.08 -15.65 8.05
C ARG A 11 -5.29 -14.18 8.37
N HIS A 12 -5.42 -13.34 7.34
CA HIS A 12 -5.47 -11.89 7.47
C HIS A 12 -6.71 -11.25 6.82
N GLY A 13 -7.48 -12.00 6.04
CA GLY A 13 -8.59 -11.51 5.24
C GLY A 13 -9.97 -11.57 5.91
N LYS A 14 -10.09 -12.11 7.13
CA LYS A 14 -11.34 -12.01 7.88
C LYS A 14 -11.41 -10.59 8.48
N PRO A 15 -12.31 -9.72 8.02
CA PRO A 15 -12.66 -8.58 8.83
C PRO A 15 -13.30 -9.13 10.11
N ASP A 16 -12.77 -8.76 11.27
CA ASP A 16 -13.45 -8.98 12.52
C ASP A 16 -14.82 -8.28 12.43
N GLY A 17 -15.81 -9.04 12.01
CA GLY A 17 -17.25 -8.85 12.17
C GLY A 17 -17.92 -7.48 11.95
N ILE A 18 -17.23 -6.45 11.50
CA ILE A 18 -17.80 -5.12 11.29
C ILE A 18 -18.32 -5.01 9.86
N THR A 19 -19.65 -4.94 9.69
CA THR A 19 -20.26 -4.69 8.38
C THR A 19 -20.00 -3.24 7.92
N ARG A 20 -20.14 -2.97 6.60
CA ARG A 20 -20.07 -1.59 6.07
C ARG A 20 -21.06 -0.67 6.79
N ARG A 21 -22.21 -1.19 7.18
CA ARG A 21 -23.25 -0.44 7.93
C ARG A 21 -22.80 -0.12 9.35
N ASP A 22 -22.18 -1.09 10.04
CA ASP A 22 -21.62 -0.88 11.38
C ASP A 22 -20.47 0.13 11.34
N MET A 23 -19.65 0.09 10.30
CA MET A 23 -18.58 1.05 10.07
C MET A 23 -19.14 2.46 9.88
N LEU A 24 -20.18 2.64 9.05
CA LEU A 24 -20.83 3.94 8.86
C LEU A 24 -21.50 4.45 10.15
N GLN A 25 -22.15 3.58 10.91
CA GLN A 25 -22.76 3.96 12.18
C GLN A 25 -21.73 4.33 13.25
N ARG A 26 -20.62 3.59 13.33
CA ARG A 26 -19.52 3.88 14.26
C ARG A 26 -18.74 5.13 13.86
N SER A 27 -18.53 5.39 12.57
CA SER A 27 -17.90 6.61 12.12
C SER A 27 -18.79 7.85 12.32
N LEU A 28 -20.10 7.73 12.16
CA LEU A 28 -21.06 8.79 12.54
C LEU A 28 -21.05 9.05 14.05
N GLY A 29 -21.00 7.98 14.86
CA GLY A 29 -20.91 8.09 16.32
C GLY A 29 -19.58 8.71 16.77
N ALA A 30 -18.46 8.33 16.16
CA ALA A 30 -17.15 8.89 16.43
C ALA A 30 -17.05 10.36 15.98
N ALA A 31 -17.62 10.71 14.84
CA ALA A 31 -17.70 12.09 14.38
C ALA A 31 -18.54 12.96 15.32
N ALA A 32 -19.67 12.45 15.79
CA ALA A 32 -20.51 13.14 16.78
C ALA A 32 -19.79 13.31 18.13
N ALA A 33 -19.06 12.30 18.60
CA ALA A 33 -18.25 12.38 19.82
C ALA A 33 -17.09 13.39 19.69
N LEU A 34 -16.45 13.47 18.53
CA LEU A 34 -15.40 14.45 18.24
C LEU A 34 -15.95 15.88 18.20
N LEU A 35 -17.16 16.07 17.67
CA LEU A 35 -17.83 17.37 17.68
C LEU A 35 -18.25 17.82 19.07
N MET A 36 -18.50 16.89 20.00
CA MET A 36 -18.87 17.20 21.38
C MET A 36 -17.66 17.39 22.30
N SER A 37 -16.47 16.98 21.91
CA SER A 37 -15.24 17.14 22.71
C SER A 37 -14.55 18.50 22.53
N ASP A 38 -15.15 19.41 21.80
CA ASP A 38 -14.58 20.73 21.44
C ASP A 38 -14.32 21.69 22.62
N SER A 39 -14.81 21.37 23.79
CA SER A 39 -14.71 22.27 24.96
C SER A 39 -13.53 21.98 25.89
N LEU A 40 -12.75 20.93 25.68
CA LEU A 40 -11.69 20.53 26.64
C LEU A 40 -10.24 20.57 26.12
N LEU A 41 -10.00 20.82 24.84
CA LEU A 41 -8.65 20.80 24.24
C LEU A 41 -8.26 22.05 23.45
N SER A 42 -9.01 23.12 23.52
CA SER A 42 -8.73 24.37 22.81
C SER A 42 -7.75 25.30 23.54
N ALA A 43 -6.69 24.75 24.13
CA ALA A 43 -5.59 25.55 24.64
C ALA A 43 -4.39 25.45 23.71
N GLN A 44 -4.19 26.49 22.86
CA GLN A 44 -2.93 26.91 22.29
C GLN A 44 -2.31 26.11 21.14
N ARG A 45 -2.96 26.16 19.99
CA ARG A 45 -2.28 26.37 18.70
C ARG A 45 -3.28 27.11 17.81
N GLU A 46 -2.85 28.17 17.12
CA GLU A 46 -3.59 28.70 15.97
C GLU A 46 -3.58 27.62 14.88
N ALA A 47 -4.38 26.60 15.05
CA ALA A 47 -4.54 25.55 14.06
C ALA A 47 -5.29 26.16 12.89
N HIS A 48 -4.75 26.01 11.68
CA HIS A 48 -5.38 26.47 10.44
C HIS A 48 -6.77 25.84 10.21
N GLY A 49 -7.20 24.93 11.09
CA GLY A 49 -8.46 24.22 11.07
C GLY A 49 -8.28 22.74 11.41
N ARG A 50 -9.41 22.04 11.60
CA ARG A 50 -9.45 20.61 11.86
C ARG A 50 -9.76 19.84 10.57
N VAL A 51 -8.97 18.79 10.28
CA VAL A 51 -9.12 17.93 9.11
C VAL A 51 -9.28 16.48 9.54
N ILE A 52 -10.32 15.82 9.05
CA ILE A 52 -10.51 14.38 9.24
C ILE A 52 -10.18 13.68 7.92
N ILE A 53 -9.25 12.74 7.99
CA ILE A 53 -8.84 11.90 6.85
C ILE A 53 -9.44 10.51 7.05
N VAL A 54 -10.17 10.03 6.05
CA VAL A 54 -10.79 8.70 6.08
C VAL A 54 -9.89 7.71 5.35
N GLY A 55 -9.30 6.80 6.12
CA GLY A 55 -8.40 5.75 5.66
C GLY A 55 -6.93 6.01 6.00
N GLY A 56 -6.31 5.05 6.71
CA GLY A 56 -4.90 5.04 7.11
C GLY A 56 -3.99 4.31 6.11
N GLY A 57 -4.34 4.29 4.82
CA GLY A 57 -3.44 3.85 3.76
C GLY A 57 -2.38 4.91 3.45
N PHE A 58 -1.43 4.62 2.55
CA PHE A 58 -0.32 5.53 2.25
C PHE A 58 -0.76 6.93 1.84
N SER A 59 -1.78 7.05 0.99
CA SER A 59 -2.31 8.36 0.59
C SER A 59 -2.86 9.16 1.77
N GLY A 60 -3.61 8.48 2.66
CA GLY A 60 -4.16 9.12 3.86
C GLY A 60 -3.07 9.52 4.86
N LEU A 61 -2.08 8.67 5.07
CA LEU A 61 -0.94 8.98 5.95
C LEU A 61 -0.06 10.09 5.39
N ALA A 62 0.18 10.12 4.08
CA ALA A 62 0.91 11.20 3.42
C ALA A 62 0.16 12.53 3.55
N ALA A 63 -1.15 12.54 3.30
CA ALA A 63 -1.99 13.72 3.49
C ALA A 63 -1.97 14.20 4.96
N ALA A 64 -2.10 13.27 5.91
CA ALA A 64 -2.03 13.58 7.34
C ALA A 64 -0.69 14.22 7.71
N TYR A 65 0.39 13.67 7.22
CA TYR A 65 1.74 14.18 7.48
C TYR A 65 1.93 15.60 6.95
N GLU A 66 1.59 15.84 5.68
CA GLU A 66 1.76 17.16 5.07
C GLU A 66 0.83 18.22 5.69
N LEU A 67 -0.41 17.86 5.99
CA LEU A 67 -1.35 18.77 6.65
C LEU A 67 -0.91 19.09 8.09
N SER A 68 -0.40 18.09 8.83
CA SER A 68 0.14 18.33 10.17
C SER A 68 1.35 19.26 10.14
N LYS A 69 2.24 19.12 9.15
CA LYS A 69 3.36 20.05 8.93
C LYS A 69 2.88 21.46 8.60
N ALA A 70 1.78 21.57 7.87
CA ALA A 70 1.16 22.84 7.53
C ALA A 70 0.36 23.47 8.70
N GLY A 71 0.34 22.83 9.88
CA GLY A 71 -0.28 23.39 11.09
C GLY A 71 -1.75 23.05 11.27
N TYR A 72 -2.30 22.13 10.50
CA TYR A 72 -3.67 21.65 10.70
C TYR A 72 -3.74 20.65 11.86
N ASP A 73 -4.87 20.64 12.55
CA ASP A 73 -5.24 19.58 13.52
C ASP A 73 -5.83 18.40 12.74
N VAL A 74 -5.05 17.31 12.62
CA VAL A 74 -5.40 16.20 11.74
C VAL A 74 -5.78 14.96 12.52
N THR A 75 -6.94 14.39 12.19
CA THR A 75 -7.39 13.11 12.68
C THR A 75 -7.51 12.11 11.53
N VAL A 76 -6.89 10.94 11.66
CA VAL A 76 -7.02 9.84 10.69
C VAL A 76 -7.97 8.78 11.23
N ALA A 77 -9.06 8.52 10.52
CA ALA A 77 -10.01 7.46 10.84
C ALA A 77 -9.70 6.22 9.96
N GLU A 78 -9.25 5.13 10.57
CA GLU A 78 -8.95 3.85 9.90
C GLU A 78 -9.94 2.77 10.36
N ALA A 79 -10.49 2.02 9.40
CA ALA A 79 -11.49 0.98 9.67
C ALA A 79 -10.88 -0.34 10.18
N ARG A 80 -9.61 -0.56 9.94
CA ARG A 80 -8.87 -1.76 10.37
C ARG A 80 -8.09 -1.46 11.65
N ASN A 81 -7.61 -2.50 12.29
CA ASN A 81 -6.70 -2.40 13.44
C ASN A 81 -5.24 -2.13 13.05
N ARG A 82 -4.96 -1.80 11.78
CA ARG A 82 -3.64 -1.47 11.25
C ARG A 82 -3.69 -0.38 10.20
N VAL A 83 -2.63 0.36 10.06
CA VAL A 83 -2.39 1.31 8.97
C VAL A 83 -1.70 0.63 7.77
N GLY A 84 -1.45 1.37 6.69
CA GLY A 84 -0.73 0.92 5.50
C GLY A 84 -1.64 0.51 4.34
N GLY A 85 -2.89 0.11 4.61
CA GLY A 85 -3.84 -0.26 3.57
C GLY A 85 -3.42 -1.49 2.75
N ARG A 86 -3.15 -1.31 1.47
CA ARG A 86 -2.69 -2.35 0.53
C ARG A 86 -1.20 -2.65 0.63
N VAL A 87 -0.44 -1.84 1.33
CA VAL A 87 0.97 -2.10 1.66
C VAL A 87 1.02 -2.84 2.98
N ILE A 88 1.65 -4.00 2.99
CA ILE A 88 1.74 -4.85 4.16
C ILE A 88 2.97 -5.75 4.07
N THR A 89 3.70 -5.83 5.17
CA THR A 89 4.83 -6.73 5.35
C THR A 89 4.43 -7.86 6.28
N PHE A 90 4.78 -9.09 5.94
CA PHE A 90 4.59 -10.27 6.76
C PHE A 90 5.93 -10.75 7.30
N SER A 91 6.06 -10.84 8.60
CA SER A 91 7.27 -11.31 9.28
C SER A 91 7.21 -12.78 9.73
N ASP A 92 6.04 -13.42 9.59
CA ASP A 92 5.73 -14.72 10.14
C ASP A 92 5.42 -15.81 9.08
N LEU A 93 5.52 -15.48 7.79
CA LEU A 93 5.27 -16.41 6.69
C LEU A 93 6.45 -17.36 6.42
N VAL A 94 7.66 -16.83 6.57
CA VAL A 94 8.90 -17.61 6.39
C VAL A 94 9.82 -17.28 7.56
N ALA A 95 10.31 -18.31 8.23
CA ALA A 95 11.18 -18.14 9.39
C ALA A 95 12.42 -17.30 9.04
N GLY A 96 12.66 -16.25 9.81
CA GLY A 96 13.81 -15.35 9.65
C GLY A 96 13.78 -14.44 8.42
N LYS A 97 12.63 -14.35 7.72
CA LYS A 97 12.46 -13.47 6.56
C LYS A 97 11.22 -12.61 6.68
N THR A 98 11.28 -11.43 6.08
CA THR A 98 10.12 -10.58 5.80
C THR A 98 9.63 -10.84 4.38
N VAL A 99 8.32 -10.85 4.18
CA VAL A 99 7.69 -11.01 2.87
C VAL A 99 6.74 -9.85 2.65
N GLU A 100 6.95 -9.11 1.59
CA GLU A 100 6.06 -8.01 1.23
C GLU A 100 4.78 -8.55 0.57
N GLY A 101 3.64 -8.08 1.04
CA GLY A 101 2.32 -8.47 0.54
C GLY A 101 1.70 -7.46 -0.40
N GLY A 102 2.40 -6.38 -0.70
CA GLY A 102 1.98 -5.36 -1.67
C GLY A 102 2.74 -4.05 -1.54
N GLY A 103 2.87 -3.35 -2.67
CA GLY A 103 3.52 -2.05 -2.75
C GLY A 103 5.05 -2.09 -2.61
N GLU A 104 5.66 -3.21 -2.96
CA GLU A 104 7.08 -3.46 -2.75
C GLU A 104 8.00 -2.82 -3.81
N LEU A 105 7.53 -2.75 -5.06
CA LEU A 105 8.35 -2.23 -6.16
C LEU A 105 8.20 -0.71 -6.29
N ILE A 106 9.31 -0.01 -6.03
CA ILE A 106 9.38 1.45 -6.07
C ILE A 106 10.48 1.86 -7.04
N GLY A 107 10.10 2.54 -8.11
CA GLY A 107 11.04 3.07 -9.09
C GLY A 107 11.31 4.56 -8.92
N SER A 108 12.31 5.06 -9.62
CA SER A 108 12.67 6.49 -9.66
C SER A 108 11.53 7.39 -10.18
N ASN A 109 10.56 6.80 -10.88
CA ASN A 109 9.34 7.45 -11.36
C ASN A 109 8.27 7.69 -10.26
N HIS A 110 8.56 7.35 -9.01
CA HIS A 110 7.73 7.63 -7.83
C HIS A 110 8.37 8.72 -6.95
N PRO A 111 8.44 9.99 -7.39
CA PRO A 111 9.24 11.02 -6.73
C PRO A 111 8.80 11.31 -5.29
N ALA A 112 7.51 11.23 -4.99
CA ALA A 112 7.00 11.41 -3.63
C ALA A 112 7.51 10.32 -2.68
N TRP A 113 7.54 9.07 -3.14
CA TRP A 113 8.06 7.94 -2.37
C TRP A 113 9.57 8.09 -2.11
N VAL A 114 10.33 8.40 -3.15
CA VAL A 114 11.77 8.64 -3.04
C VAL A 114 12.05 9.81 -2.08
N GLY A 115 11.23 10.85 -2.13
CA GLY A 115 11.31 11.98 -1.21
C GLY A 115 11.08 11.58 0.25
N TYR A 116 10.02 10.82 0.52
CA TYR A 116 9.74 10.32 1.87
C TYR A 116 10.79 9.32 2.36
N ALA A 117 11.30 8.44 1.48
CA ALA A 117 12.37 7.53 1.84
C ALA A 117 13.61 8.29 2.33
N LYS A 118 14.03 9.32 1.61
CA LYS A 118 15.14 10.20 2.03
C LYS A 118 14.82 10.90 3.34
N GLN A 119 13.62 11.41 3.51
CA GLN A 119 13.20 12.16 4.69
C GLN A 119 13.14 11.29 5.95
N PHE A 120 12.67 10.05 5.82
CA PHE A 120 12.54 9.10 6.93
C PHE A 120 13.73 8.15 7.07
N GLY A 121 14.79 8.32 6.25
CA GLY A 121 15.98 7.48 6.28
C GLY A 121 15.71 6.02 5.91
N LEU A 122 14.70 5.76 5.06
CA LEU A 122 14.38 4.42 4.59
C LEU A 122 15.42 3.97 3.56
N LYS A 123 15.77 2.68 3.63
CA LYS A 123 16.68 2.04 2.67
C LYS A 123 15.85 1.16 1.74
N PHE A 124 16.16 1.25 0.45
CA PHE A 124 15.66 0.32 -0.56
C PHE A 124 16.69 -0.74 -0.85
N LEU A 125 16.22 -1.94 -1.20
CA LEU A 125 17.04 -2.95 -1.85
C LEU A 125 16.96 -2.70 -3.35
N ASP A 126 18.10 -2.78 -4.03
CA ASP A 126 18.10 -2.73 -5.48
C ASP A 126 17.64 -4.09 -6.02
N ALA A 127 16.46 -4.11 -6.66
CA ALA A 127 15.89 -5.31 -7.25
C ALA A 127 16.41 -5.57 -8.67
N THR A 128 17.30 -4.70 -9.18
CA THR A 128 17.92 -4.84 -10.51
C THR A 128 19.34 -5.42 -10.44
N GLU A 129 19.81 -5.82 -9.25
CA GLU A 129 21.10 -6.50 -9.12
C GLU A 129 21.11 -7.77 -9.98
N GLU A 130 22.18 -7.95 -10.73
CA GLU A 130 22.32 -8.93 -11.81
C GLU A 130 22.13 -10.41 -11.38
N ASP A 131 22.23 -10.71 -10.10
CA ASP A 131 22.11 -12.06 -9.57
C ASP A 131 20.66 -12.45 -9.17
N LEU A 132 19.70 -11.56 -9.32
CA LEU A 132 18.29 -11.82 -9.00
C LEU A 132 17.51 -12.27 -10.23
N GLU A 133 17.68 -13.51 -10.63
CA GLU A 133 16.80 -14.14 -11.63
C GLU A 133 15.40 -14.35 -11.06
N ALA A 134 14.43 -13.60 -11.56
CA ALA A 134 13.03 -13.87 -11.28
C ALA A 134 12.61 -15.14 -12.04
N PRO A 135 12.23 -16.22 -11.35
CA PRO A 135 11.84 -17.45 -12.04
C PRO A 135 10.51 -17.24 -12.79
N VAL A 136 10.53 -17.45 -14.09
CA VAL A 136 9.31 -17.49 -14.88
C VAL A 136 8.75 -18.90 -14.85
N VAL A 137 7.49 -19.03 -14.43
CA VAL A 137 6.76 -20.30 -14.37
C VAL A 137 5.53 -20.22 -15.24
N LEU A 138 5.49 -21.03 -16.29
CA LEU A 138 4.38 -21.11 -17.23
C LEU A 138 3.81 -22.53 -17.27
N GLY A 139 2.48 -22.67 -17.07
CA GLY A 139 1.82 -23.97 -17.08
C GLY A 139 2.37 -24.95 -16.02
N GLY A 140 2.92 -24.46 -14.90
CA GLY A 140 3.53 -25.28 -13.85
C GLY A 140 4.99 -25.69 -14.13
N LYS A 141 5.55 -25.34 -15.29
CA LYS A 141 6.97 -25.55 -15.65
C LYS A 141 7.76 -24.27 -15.39
N ARG A 142 8.89 -24.39 -14.68
CA ARG A 142 9.89 -23.32 -14.60
C ARG A 142 10.65 -23.26 -15.92
N LEU A 143 10.66 -22.09 -16.55
CA LEU A 143 11.40 -21.86 -17.77
C LEU A 143 12.89 -21.68 -17.48
N THR A 144 13.75 -22.06 -18.45
CA THR A 144 15.16 -21.68 -18.47
C THR A 144 15.31 -20.21 -18.85
N SER A 145 16.49 -19.62 -18.69
CA SER A 145 16.76 -18.23 -19.10
C SER A 145 16.46 -18.05 -20.59
N ASP A 146 16.95 -18.95 -21.45
CA ASP A 146 16.73 -18.88 -22.91
C ASP A 146 15.23 -18.98 -23.28
N GLU A 147 14.48 -19.87 -22.61
CA GLU A 147 13.03 -19.99 -22.81
C GLU A 147 12.29 -18.72 -22.33
N SER A 148 12.75 -18.10 -21.25
CA SER A 148 12.20 -16.85 -20.74
C SER A 148 12.46 -15.69 -21.70
N ASP A 149 13.67 -15.57 -22.20
CA ASP A 149 14.08 -14.52 -23.15
C ASP A 149 13.31 -14.64 -24.48
N ALA A 150 13.13 -15.87 -24.98
CA ALA A 150 12.30 -16.11 -26.14
C ALA A 150 10.84 -15.69 -25.91
N LEU A 151 10.25 -16.02 -24.75
CA LEU A 151 8.91 -15.63 -24.37
C LEU A 151 8.77 -14.11 -24.28
N TRP A 152 9.71 -13.43 -23.63
CA TRP A 152 9.71 -11.96 -23.56
C TRP A 152 9.80 -11.31 -24.93
N GLY A 153 10.63 -11.84 -25.84
CA GLY A 153 10.71 -11.36 -27.22
C GLY A 153 9.42 -11.53 -28.01
N GLU A 154 8.68 -12.63 -27.81
CA GLU A 154 7.35 -12.82 -28.41
C GLU A 154 6.30 -11.86 -27.84
N MET A 155 6.31 -11.66 -26.53
CA MET A 155 5.42 -10.72 -25.86
C MET A 155 5.66 -9.28 -26.33
N GLU A 156 6.90 -8.85 -26.44
CA GLU A 156 7.27 -7.52 -26.93
C GLU A 156 6.75 -7.27 -28.36
N LYS A 157 6.90 -8.23 -29.26
CA LYS A 157 6.34 -8.15 -30.63
C LYS A 157 4.83 -7.99 -30.59
N ALA A 158 4.14 -8.78 -29.76
CA ALA A 158 2.69 -8.71 -29.63
C ALA A 158 2.24 -7.33 -29.08
N PHE A 159 2.90 -6.81 -28.05
CA PHE A 159 2.63 -5.48 -27.51
C PHE A 159 2.85 -4.36 -28.53
N ASN A 160 3.95 -4.42 -29.30
CA ASN A 160 4.23 -3.44 -30.35
C ASN A 160 3.16 -3.43 -31.43
N THR A 161 2.59 -4.58 -31.76
CA THR A 161 1.47 -4.67 -32.69
C THR A 161 0.23 -3.95 -32.14
N ILE A 162 -0.13 -4.17 -30.87
CA ILE A 162 -1.25 -3.51 -30.20
C ILE A 162 -1.06 -1.99 -30.16
N VAL A 163 0.13 -1.53 -29.79
CA VAL A 163 0.45 -0.09 -29.74
C VAL A 163 0.33 0.56 -31.12
N THR A 164 0.80 -0.13 -32.15
CA THR A 164 0.71 0.37 -33.54
C THR A 164 -0.74 0.48 -34.02
N ASP A 165 -1.58 -0.47 -33.65
CA ASP A 165 -3.01 -0.46 -34.01
C ASP A 165 -3.79 0.58 -33.21
N ALA A 166 -3.45 0.82 -31.96
CA ALA A 166 -4.06 1.85 -31.13
C ALA A 166 -3.71 3.28 -31.57
N ALA A 167 -2.65 3.47 -32.35
CA ALA A 167 -2.21 4.76 -32.88
C ALA A 167 -2.86 5.16 -34.23
N LYS A 168 -3.70 4.27 -34.81
CA LYS A 168 -4.48 4.51 -36.03
C LYS A 168 -5.86 5.09 -35.70
#